data_6eda76401c45dfbe5c01c1ff13f36aad
#
_entry.id   6eda76401c45dfbe5c01c1ff13f36aad
#
_cell.length_a   1.000
_cell.length_b   1.000
_cell.length_c   1.000
_cell.angle_alpha   90.00
_cell.angle_beta   90.00
_cell.angle_gamma   90.00
#
_symmetry.space_group_name_H-M   'P 1'
#
loop_
_entity.id
_entity.type
_entity.pdbx_description
1 polymer ?
#
loop_
_entity_poly.entity_id
_entity_poly.type
_entity_poly.pdbx_seq_one_letter_code
_entity_poly.pdbx_strand_id
1 'polypeptide(L)'
;MRSINRLECDGTLSIRSGKKILMVAGEASGDLHGSHLVKEMLSLDPTLQFYGVGGKKMKNEGVELIADSKEMAVVGITEVLLKLKRIYQIYRKLKNSLTSNSPSLVILIDYPDFNLRFAREAKKKNIPIVYYISPQVWAWRKGRIKKIGRLIKKMIVIFPFEKKIYEEAQIDVDFVGHPLLDAIRSQFSREEAFQQFSLSSGVTTIGLLPGSRMNEVKRHLPPMIKAIPLISKQINPVQFIIPVAPGLDLGEVQNLVGSKRENIRVVENNIYDVMRISDVVIVASGTATMEAAIMGAPMIVVYRVSPLTYLLGKMLIKVKNIGMVNIIAGKTVVPELIQKDVTPEKITSAVVQILENPSKQEEIKKELNSLKEKIGKSGASFRAAQIIISLLQRYTL
;
A
#
# COMPACT_ATOMS: atom_id res chain seq x y z
N MET A 1 -55.49 -38.44 -37.45
CA MET A 1 -54.28 -39.11 -36.96
C MET A 1 -53.10 -38.58 -37.71
N ARG A 2 -52.32 -37.67 -37.09
CA ARG A 2 -50.96 -37.27 -37.47
C ARG A 2 -50.24 -36.94 -36.21
N SER A 3 -49.27 -37.78 -35.85
CA SER A 3 -48.40 -37.69 -34.73
C SER A 3 -47.41 -36.52 -34.89
N ILE A 4 -47.37 -35.59 -33.93
CA ILE A 4 -46.42 -34.53 -33.85
C ILE A 4 -45.22 -35.03 -32.98
N ASN A 5 -44.08 -35.24 -33.66
CA ASN A 5 -42.82 -35.54 -33.03
C ASN A 5 -42.38 -34.32 -32.23
N ARG A 6 -42.21 -34.47 -30.90
CA ARG A 6 -41.46 -33.54 -30.02
C ARG A 6 -39.98 -33.81 -30.27
N LEU A 7 -39.30 -32.83 -30.83
CA LEU A 7 -37.84 -32.72 -30.76
C LEU A 7 -37.48 -32.21 -29.36
N GLU A 8 -36.94 -33.09 -28.54
CA GLU A 8 -36.27 -32.72 -27.30
C GLU A 8 -34.95 -32.04 -27.68
N CYS A 9 -34.88 -30.70 -27.44
CA CYS A 9 -33.61 -29.98 -27.44
C CYS A 9 -32.90 -30.26 -26.13
N ASP A 10 -31.98 -31.21 -26.17
CA ASP A 10 -31.00 -31.44 -25.09
C ASP A 10 -30.00 -30.28 -25.04
N GLY A 11 -30.42 -29.20 -24.38
CA GLY A 11 -29.60 -28.05 -24.08
C GLY A 11 -28.78 -28.27 -22.79
N THR A 12 -27.86 -29.22 -22.82
CA THR A 12 -26.82 -29.25 -21.77
C THR A 12 -25.98 -27.97 -21.85
N LEU A 13 -26.37 -26.94 -21.07
CA LEU A 13 -25.52 -25.83 -20.71
C LEU A 13 -24.29 -26.42 -20.02
N SER A 14 -23.24 -26.66 -20.78
CA SER A 14 -21.92 -26.92 -20.25
C SER A 14 -21.57 -25.73 -19.33
N ILE A 15 -21.76 -25.92 -18.03
CA ILE A 15 -21.24 -25.00 -17.01
C ILE A 15 -19.73 -25.00 -17.20
N ARG A 16 -19.22 -24.05 -17.96
CA ARG A 16 -17.77 -23.85 -18.08
C ARG A 16 -17.25 -23.66 -16.66
N SER A 17 -16.58 -24.67 -16.14
CA SER A 17 -15.84 -24.59 -14.88
C SER A 17 -14.97 -23.34 -14.94
N GLY A 18 -15.26 -22.35 -14.07
CA GLY A 18 -14.55 -21.07 -14.05
C GLY A 18 -13.05 -21.27 -13.84
N LYS A 19 -12.23 -20.47 -14.53
CA LYS A 19 -10.78 -20.52 -14.39
C LYS A 19 -10.37 -20.19 -12.97
N LYS A 20 -9.55 -21.01 -12.36
CA LYS A 20 -9.01 -20.80 -11.02
C LYS A 20 -7.76 -19.95 -11.07
N ILE A 21 -7.71 -18.90 -10.26
CA ILE A 21 -6.60 -17.95 -10.14
C ILE A 21 -6.06 -17.98 -8.71
N LEU A 22 -4.78 -18.27 -8.58
CA LEU A 22 -4.11 -18.22 -7.28
C LEU A 22 -3.49 -16.84 -7.08
N MET A 23 -3.82 -16.18 -5.95
CA MET A 23 -3.30 -14.87 -5.60
C MET A 23 -2.47 -14.91 -4.31
N VAL A 24 -1.38 -14.14 -4.27
CA VAL A 24 -0.56 -14.01 -3.05
C VAL A 24 -0.30 -12.54 -2.74
N ALA A 25 -0.92 -12.08 -1.66
CA ALA A 25 -0.75 -10.75 -1.05
C ALA A 25 -0.31 -10.93 0.41
N GLY A 26 0.95 -10.66 0.71
CA GLY A 26 1.54 -10.93 2.04
C GLY A 26 1.40 -9.81 3.06
N GLU A 27 0.83 -8.65 2.69
CA GLU A 27 0.71 -7.46 3.54
C GLU A 27 -0.63 -6.76 3.35
N ALA A 28 -0.97 -5.84 4.27
CA ALA A 28 -2.24 -5.11 4.23
C ALA A 28 -2.43 -4.24 2.97
N SER A 29 -1.35 -3.65 2.44
CA SER A 29 -1.37 -2.93 1.16
C SER A 29 -1.66 -3.86 -0.01
N GLY A 30 -1.04 -5.05 -0.01
CA GLY A 30 -1.30 -6.09 -1.01
C GLY A 30 -2.75 -6.59 -0.96
N ASP A 31 -3.33 -6.76 0.24
CA ASP A 31 -4.75 -7.12 0.44
C ASP A 31 -5.69 -6.05 -0.16
N LEU A 32 -5.41 -4.76 0.08
CA LEU A 32 -6.18 -3.67 -0.50
C LEU A 32 -6.10 -3.67 -2.04
N HIS A 33 -4.91 -3.76 -2.60
CA HIS A 33 -4.73 -3.73 -4.05
C HIS A 33 -5.26 -5.01 -4.71
N GLY A 34 -5.09 -6.15 -4.05
CA GLY A 34 -5.65 -7.43 -4.47
C GLY A 34 -7.17 -7.43 -4.50
N SER A 35 -7.83 -6.85 -3.49
CA SER A 35 -9.29 -6.77 -3.46
C SER A 35 -9.85 -5.93 -4.62
N HIS A 36 -9.24 -4.77 -4.90
CA HIS A 36 -9.66 -3.96 -6.04
C HIS A 36 -9.44 -4.68 -7.38
N LEU A 37 -8.31 -5.37 -7.53
CA LEU A 37 -8.04 -6.15 -8.73
C LEU A 37 -9.06 -7.28 -8.93
N VAL A 38 -9.38 -8.04 -7.86
CA VAL A 38 -10.40 -9.11 -7.90
C VAL A 38 -11.76 -8.56 -8.31
N LYS A 39 -12.19 -7.46 -7.70
CA LYS A 39 -13.44 -6.78 -8.04
C LYS A 39 -13.52 -6.44 -9.53
N GLU A 40 -12.47 -5.82 -10.08
CA GLU A 40 -12.42 -5.44 -11.49
C GLU A 40 -12.33 -6.68 -12.42
N MET A 41 -11.62 -7.73 -12.01
CA MET A 41 -11.58 -8.97 -12.80
C MET A 41 -12.92 -9.68 -12.82
N LEU A 42 -13.65 -9.73 -11.70
CA LEU A 42 -15.01 -10.31 -11.64
C LEU A 42 -16.02 -9.48 -12.43
N SER A 43 -15.85 -8.17 -12.53
CA SER A 43 -16.69 -7.32 -13.38
C SER A 43 -16.52 -7.62 -14.87
N LEU A 44 -15.31 -8.05 -15.28
CA LEU A 44 -14.99 -8.42 -16.65
C LEU A 44 -15.32 -9.89 -16.99
N ASP A 45 -15.15 -10.78 -16.03
CA ASP A 45 -15.45 -12.22 -16.15
C ASP A 45 -15.94 -12.78 -14.80
N PRO A 46 -17.26 -12.82 -14.57
CA PRO A 46 -17.86 -13.32 -13.33
C PRO A 46 -17.62 -14.82 -13.06
N THR A 47 -17.13 -15.59 -14.04
CA THR A 47 -16.89 -17.03 -13.88
C THR A 47 -15.58 -17.35 -13.18
N LEU A 48 -14.71 -16.37 -12.98
CA LEU A 48 -13.40 -16.54 -12.36
C LEU A 48 -13.53 -16.94 -10.88
N GLN A 49 -12.66 -17.84 -10.44
CA GLN A 49 -12.56 -18.29 -9.07
C GLN A 49 -11.19 -17.91 -8.50
N PHE A 50 -11.18 -17.23 -7.37
CA PHE A 50 -9.97 -16.76 -6.75
C PHE A 50 -9.69 -17.48 -5.43
N TYR A 51 -8.45 -17.87 -5.21
CA TYR A 51 -8.00 -18.43 -3.94
C TYR A 51 -6.54 -18.08 -3.66
N GLY A 52 -6.12 -18.19 -2.39
CA GLY A 52 -4.73 -17.97 -2.06
C GLY A 52 -4.47 -17.28 -0.71
N VAL A 53 -3.53 -16.36 -0.68
CA VAL A 53 -3.18 -15.58 0.52
C VAL A 53 -3.60 -14.12 0.34
N GLY A 54 -4.34 -13.61 1.30
CA GLY A 54 -4.86 -12.24 1.34
C GLY A 54 -5.39 -11.92 2.73
N GLY A 55 -6.10 -10.82 2.87
CA GLY A 55 -6.74 -10.44 4.12
C GLY A 55 -8.26 -10.32 3.98
N LYS A 56 -8.86 -9.61 4.94
CA LYS A 56 -10.32 -9.42 4.99
C LYS A 56 -10.89 -8.76 3.74
N LYS A 57 -10.14 -7.83 3.11
CA LYS A 57 -10.62 -7.11 1.92
C LYS A 57 -10.73 -8.03 0.72
N MET A 58 -9.71 -8.84 0.43
CA MET A 58 -9.77 -9.85 -0.64
C MET A 58 -10.84 -10.91 -0.36
N LYS A 59 -10.99 -11.35 0.91
CA LYS A 59 -12.05 -12.29 1.30
C LYS A 59 -13.44 -11.73 1.01
N ASN A 60 -13.67 -10.45 1.28
CA ASN A 60 -14.96 -9.79 1.02
C ASN A 60 -15.29 -9.71 -0.48
N GLU A 61 -14.28 -9.72 -1.36
CA GLU A 61 -14.46 -9.78 -2.83
C GLU A 61 -14.52 -11.23 -3.37
N GLY A 62 -14.69 -12.23 -2.50
CA GLY A 62 -14.92 -13.62 -2.90
C GLY A 62 -13.65 -14.49 -3.03
N VAL A 63 -12.50 -14.04 -2.55
CA VAL A 63 -11.27 -14.86 -2.54
C VAL A 63 -11.32 -15.90 -1.42
N GLU A 64 -11.16 -17.16 -1.77
CA GLU A 64 -11.02 -18.28 -0.80
C GLU A 64 -9.62 -18.24 -0.17
N LEU A 65 -9.53 -17.90 1.12
CA LEU A 65 -8.24 -17.75 1.79
C LEU A 65 -7.66 -19.08 2.26
N ILE A 66 -6.47 -19.43 1.77
CA ILE A 66 -5.62 -20.52 2.31
C ILE A 66 -4.96 -20.07 3.63
N ALA A 67 -4.62 -18.77 3.74
CA ALA A 67 -4.06 -18.14 4.93
C ALA A 67 -4.32 -16.62 4.93
N ASP A 68 -4.40 -16.04 6.14
CA ASP A 68 -4.51 -14.58 6.30
C ASP A 68 -3.13 -13.92 6.17
N SER A 69 -3.06 -12.81 5.43
CA SER A 69 -1.85 -12.00 5.24
C SER A 69 -1.26 -11.49 6.56
N LYS A 70 -2.07 -11.30 7.60
CA LYS A 70 -1.61 -10.93 8.96
C LYS A 70 -0.66 -11.96 9.56
N GLU A 71 -0.81 -13.24 9.19
CA GLU A 71 0.08 -14.30 9.65
C GLU A 71 1.46 -14.24 8.98
N MET A 72 1.55 -13.59 7.82
CA MET A 72 2.78 -13.42 7.04
C MET A 72 3.45 -12.07 7.28
N ALA A 73 2.68 -11.06 7.70
CA ALA A 73 3.21 -9.73 7.95
C ALA A 73 4.22 -9.76 9.10
N VAL A 74 5.46 -9.39 8.80
CA VAL A 74 6.57 -9.32 9.76
C VAL A 74 7.31 -8.00 9.62
N VAL A 75 7.66 -7.40 10.75
CA VAL A 75 8.44 -6.15 10.79
C VAL A 75 9.67 -6.36 11.67
N GLY A 76 10.82 -6.54 11.01
CA GLY A 76 12.09 -6.76 11.69
C GLY A 76 12.50 -8.23 11.80
N ILE A 77 13.80 -8.44 12.04
CA ILE A 77 14.44 -9.75 11.97
C ILE A 77 13.95 -10.70 13.07
N THR A 78 13.70 -10.19 14.27
CA THR A 78 13.23 -10.97 15.42
C THR A 78 11.82 -11.53 15.19
N GLU A 79 10.91 -10.76 14.61
CA GLU A 79 9.56 -11.23 14.28
C GLU A 79 9.58 -12.27 13.16
N VAL A 80 10.49 -12.12 12.18
CA VAL A 80 10.69 -13.12 11.12
C VAL A 80 11.04 -14.48 11.73
N LEU A 81 11.98 -14.54 12.68
CA LEU A 81 12.41 -15.78 13.30
C LEU A 81 11.24 -16.46 14.05
N LEU A 82 10.43 -15.71 14.77
CA LEU A 82 9.29 -16.25 15.52
C LEU A 82 8.18 -16.79 14.59
N LYS A 83 7.99 -16.18 13.43
CA LYS A 83 6.94 -16.57 12.47
C LYS A 83 7.42 -17.53 11.37
N LEU A 84 8.70 -17.88 11.29
CA LEU A 84 9.25 -18.73 10.23
C LEU A 84 8.51 -20.06 10.07
N LYS A 85 8.18 -20.75 11.16
CA LYS A 85 7.44 -22.01 11.12
C LYS A 85 6.07 -21.84 10.46
N ARG A 86 5.35 -20.75 10.79
CA ARG A 86 4.04 -20.44 10.22
C ARG A 86 4.12 -20.07 8.74
N ILE A 87 5.07 -19.20 8.37
CA ILE A 87 5.32 -18.82 6.98
C ILE A 87 5.66 -20.06 6.14
N TYR A 88 6.47 -20.98 6.67
CA TYR A 88 6.79 -22.23 5.99
C TYR A 88 5.57 -23.15 5.82
N GLN A 89 4.69 -23.24 6.81
CA GLN A 89 3.43 -23.99 6.70
C GLN A 89 2.52 -23.43 5.61
N ILE A 90 2.40 -22.08 5.54
CA ILE A 90 1.63 -21.40 4.49
C ILE A 90 2.25 -21.68 3.11
N TYR A 91 3.58 -21.59 3.01
CA TYR A 91 4.30 -21.90 1.78
C TYR A 91 4.01 -23.33 1.29
N ARG A 92 4.03 -24.33 2.19
CA ARG A 92 3.69 -25.72 1.85
C ARG A 92 2.26 -25.88 1.38
N LYS A 93 1.29 -25.25 2.06
CA LYS A 93 -0.12 -25.28 1.63
C LYS A 93 -0.29 -24.70 0.24
N LEU A 94 0.30 -23.51 -0.03
CA LEU A 94 0.28 -22.89 -1.37
C LEU A 94 0.95 -23.78 -2.44
N LYS A 95 2.10 -24.38 -2.12
CA LYS A 95 2.78 -25.28 -3.05
C LYS A 95 1.92 -26.49 -3.40
N ASN A 96 1.25 -27.09 -2.43
CA ASN A 96 0.36 -28.23 -2.63
C ASN A 96 -0.85 -27.80 -3.50
N SER A 97 -1.40 -26.60 -3.29
CA SER A 97 -2.55 -26.10 -4.05
C SER A 97 -2.26 -25.88 -5.54
N LEU A 98 -0.98 -25.71 -5.92
CA LEU A 98 -0.59 -25.68 -7.35
C LEU A 98 -0.91 -27.00 -8.08
N THR A 99 -0.97 -28.11 -7.34
CA THR A 99 -1.31 -29.41 -7.92
C THR A 99 -2.78 -29.76 -7.69
N SER A 100 -3.30 -29.58 -6.47
CA SER A 100 -4.68 -29.97 -6.15
C SER A 100 -5.72 -29.09 -6.86
N ASN A 101 -5.46 -27.80 -7.02
CA ASN A 101 -6.40 -26.85 -7.60
C ASN A 101 -6.08 -26.48 -9.05
N SER A 102 -4.86 -26.80 -9.53
CA SER A 102 -4.38 -26.57 -10.91
C SER A 102 -4.75 -25.18 -11.45
N PRO A 103 -4.22 -24.08 -10.86
CA PRO A 103 -4.61 -22.73 -11.25
C PRO A 103 -4.18 -22.43 -12.69
N SER A 104 -5.04 -21.73 -13.43
CA SER A 104 -4.75 -21.26 -14.79
C SER A 104 -3.74 -20.10 -14.78
N LEU A 105 -3.63 -19.38 -13.66
CA LEU A 105 -2.73 -18.24 -13.48
C LEU A 105 -2.36 -18.06 -12.00
N VAL A 106 -1.16 -17.59 -11.77
CA VAL A 106 -0.71 -17.09 -10.45
C VAL A 106 -0.51 -15.58 -10.52
N ILE A 107 -1.12 -14.84 -9.61
CA ILE A 107 -0.92 -13.39 -9.43
C ILE A 107 -0.15 -13.16 -8.13
N LEU A 108 1.02 -12.56 -8.23
CA LEU A 108 1.86 -12.21 -7.09
C LEU A 108 1.81 -10.70 -6.88
N ILE A 109 1.50 -10.27 -5.66
CA ILE A 109 1.36 -8.84 -5.33
C ILE A 109 2.45 -8.46 -4.34
N ASP A 110 3.38 -7.56 -4.75
CA ASP A 110 4.52 -7.10 -3.92
C ASP A 110 5.22 -8.26 -3.18
N TYR A 111 5.61 -8.10 -1.91
CA TYR A 111 6.12 -9.13 -0.98
C TYR A 111 7.22 -10.05 -1.56
N PRO A 112 8.38 -9.49 -1.97
CA PRO A 112 9.31 -10.11 -2.91
C PRO A 112 9.98 -11.39 -2.44
N ASP A 113 10.40 -11.47 -1.18
CA ASP A 113 11.23 -12.61 -0.73
C ASP A 113 10.42 -13.92 -0.70
N PHE A 114 9.16 -13.87 -0.34
CA PHE A 114 8.26 -15.01 -0.39
C PHE A 114 7.78 -15.28 -1.83
N ASN A 115 7.28 -14.25 -2.50
CA ASN A 115 6.68 -14.36 -3.82
C ASN A 115 7.67 -14.87 -4.88
N LEU A 116 8.93 -14.46 -4.84
CA LEU A 116 9.94 -14.95 -5.78
C LEU A 116 10.35 -16.41 -5.51
N ARG A 117 10.26 -16.89 -4.26
CA ARG A 117 10.45 -18.31 -3.95
C ARG A 117 9.27 -19.14 -4.47
N PHE A 118 8.06 -18.66 -4.24
CA PHE A 118 6.83 -19.33 -4.68
C PHE A 118 6.71 -19.34 -6.22
N ALA A 119 7.09 -18.26 -6.89
CA ALA A 119 7.14 -18.16 -8.35
C ALA A 119 7.95 -19.30 -9.00
N ARG A 120 9.04 -19.74 -8.36
CA ARG A 120 9.85 -20.87 -8.87
C ARG A 120 9.06 -22.18 -8.88
N GLU A 121 8.23 -22.41 -7.87
CA GLU A 121 7.40 -23.64 -7.80
C GLU A 121 6.27 -23.60 -8.83
N ALA A 122 5.63 -22.46 -9.02
CA ALA A 122 4.62 -22.27 -10.06
C ALA A 122 5.22 -22.45 -11.46
N LYS A 123 6.41 -21.88 -11.71
CA LYS A 123 7.13 -22.03 -12.98
C LYS A 123 7.50 -23.48 -13.29
N LYS A 124 7.94 -24.28 -12.30
CA LYS A 124 8.22 -25.71 -12.48
C LYS A 124 7.02 -26.50 -12.97
N LYS A 125 5.81 -25.97 -12.71
CA LYS A 125 4.54 -26.58 -13.15
C LYS A 125 3.99 -25.94 -14.43
N ASN A 126 4.79 -25.10 -15.09
CA ASN A 126 4.41 -24.34 -16.29
C ASN A 126 3.20 -23.42 -16.11
N ILE A 127 2.84 -23.06 -14.88
CA ILE A 127 1.75 -22.14 -14.60
C ILE A 127 2.21 -20.70 -14.89
N PRO A 128 1.50 -19.93 -15.73
CA PRO A 128 1.84 -18.55 -16.02
C PRO A 128 1.75 -17.68 -14.77
N ILE A 129 2.67 -16.70 -14.64
CA ILE A 129 2.77 -15.85 -13.49
C ILE A 129 2.69 -14.39 -13.92
N VAL A 130 1.76 -13.64 -13.34
CA VAL A 130 1.73 -12.17 -13.39
C VAL A 130 2.25 -11.63 -12.06
N TYR A 131 3.15 -10.67 -12.13
CA TYR A 131 3.58 -9.92 -10.94
C TYR A 131 2.93 -8.54 -10.98
N TYR A 132 1.99 -8.29 -10.08
CA TYR A 132 1.29 -7.02 -9.93
C TYR A 132 1.89 -6.23 -8.77
N ILE A 133 2.24 -4.99 -9.01
CA ILE A 133 3.00 -4.11 -8.11
C ILE A 133 4.43 -4.64 -7.90
N SER A 134 5.33 -4.07 -8.67
CA SER A 134 6.75 -4.41 -8.63
C SER A 134 7.33 -4.27 -7.23
N PRO A 135 8.10 -5.26 -6.77
CA PRO A 135 8.91 -5.05 -5.58
C PRO A 135 9.97 -3.97 -5.85
N GLN A 136 10.30 -3.18 -4.86
CA GLN A 136 11.26 -2.07 -4.95
C GLN A 136 12.72 -2.54 -5.13
N VAL A 137 12.94 -3.59 -5.96
CA VAL A 137 14.27 -4.17 -6.20
C VAL A 137 15.24 -3.20 -6.89
N TRP A 138 14.71 -2.20 -7.59
CA TRP A 138 15.47 -1.13 -8.21
C TRP A 138 16.20 -0.25 -7.18
N ALA A 139 15.63 -0.09 -5.99
CA ALA A 139 16.23 0.68 -4.89
C ALA A 139 17.36 -0.08 -4.18
N TRP A 140 17.30 -1.42 -4.13
CA TRP A 140 18.13 -2.21 -3.23
C TRP A 140 18.93 -3.32 -3.92
N ARG A 141 18.40 -3.93 -4.99
CA ARG A 141 18.95 -5.16 -5.57
C ARG A 141 18.71 -5.26 -7.07
N LYS A 142 19.27 -4.38 -7.87
CA LYS A 142 19.12 -4.35 -9.34
C LYS A 142 19.36 -5.72 -10.02
N GLY A 143 20.29 -6.55 -9.52
CA GLY A 143 20.52 -7.90 -10.04
C GLY A 143 19.33 -8.88 -9.91
N ARG A 144 18.31 -8.57 -9.10
CA ARG A 144 17.08 -9.38 -9.01
C ARG A 144 16.14 -9.19 -10.20
N ILE A 145 16.21 -8.06 -10.94
CA ILE A 145 15.33 -7.75 -12.07
C ILE A 145 15.40 -8.88 -13.10
N LYS A 146 16.60 -9.27 -13.54
CA LYS A 146 16.79 -10.39 -14.49
C LYS A 146 16.26 -11.73 -13.95
N LYS A 147 16.36 -11.97 -12.62
CA LYS A 147 15.81 -13.18 -12.00
C LYS A 147 14.27 -13.16 -12.00
N ILE A 148 13.67 -12.01 -11.77
CA ILE A 148 12.21 -11.83 -11.84
C ILE A 148 11.73 -12.13 -13.25
N GLY A 149 12.33 -11.51 -14.28
CA GLY A 149 11.94 -11.70 -15.68
C GLY A 149 11.98 -13.17 -16.13
N ARG A 150 12.91 -13.98 -15.59
CA ARG A 150 12.95 -15.41 -15.90
C ARG A 150 11.80 -16.20 -15.28
N LEU A 151 11.09 -15.66 -14.29
CA LEU A 151 10.04 -16.38 -13.56
C LEU A 151 8.63 -16.01 -14.02
N ILE A 152 8.44 -14.79 -14.46
CA ILE A 152 7.11 -14.22 -14.77
C ILE A 152 6.85 -14.16 -16.26
N LYS A 153 5.59 -14.10 -16.62
CA LYS A 153 5.12 -13.84 -17.99
C LYS A 153 4.85 -12.36 -18.22
N LYS A 154 4.39 -11.66 -17.18
CA LYS A 154 4.02 -10.25 -17.25
C LYS A 154 4.34 -9.55 -15.94
N MET A 155 4.93 -8.38 -16.02
CA MET A 155 5.06 -7.43 -14.93
C MET A 155 4.04 -6.32 -15.11
N ILE A 156 3.30 -5.96 -14.06
CA ILE A 156 2.39 -4.81 -14.03
C ILE A 156 2.88 -3.86 -12.95
N VAL A 157 3.35 -2.70 -13.37
CA VAL A 157 3.97 -1.70 -12.49
C VAL A 157 3.05 -0.52 -12.24
N ILE A 158 3.25 0.15 -11.10
CA ILE A 158 2.44 1.28 -10.64
C ILE A 158 3.18 2.62 -10.69
N PHE A 159 4.48 2.60 -11.01
CA PHE A 159 5.28 3.81 -11.23
C PHE A 159 5.85 3.83 -12.65
N PRO A 160 5.82 4.98 -13.36
CA PRO A 160 6.25 5.06 -14.75
C PRO A 160 7.74 4.78 -14.94
N PHE A 161 8.59 5.13 -13.95
CA PHE A 161 10.02 4.86 -14.02
C PHE A 161 10.34 3.35 -13.93
N GLU A 162 9.49 2.57 -13.26
CA GLU A 162 9.65 1.11 -13.18
C GLU A 162 9.48 0.47 -14.56
N LYS A 163 8.56 0.97 -15.38
CA LYS A 163 8.35 0.49 -16.75
C LYS A 163 9.66 0.49 -17.51
N LYS A 164 10.36 1.64 -17.53
CA LYS A 164 11.66 1.77 -18.22
C LYS A 164 12.70 0.76 -17.70
N ILE A 165 12.76 0.55 -16.38
CA ILE A 165 13.72 -0.39 -15.77
C ILE A 165 13.48 -1.84 -16.23
N TYR A 166 12.21 -2.26 -16.36
CA TYR A 166 11.85 -3.61 -16.80
C TYR A 166 11.98 -3.76 -18.33
N GLU A 167 11.66 -2.73 -19.12
CA GLU A 167 11.88 -2.70 -20.58
C GLU A 167 13.37 -2.84 -20.91
N GLU A 168 14.25 -2.10 -20.24
CA GLU A 168 15.72 -2.23 -20.39
C GLU A 168 16.22 -3.64 -20.07
N ALA A 169 15.52 -4.36 -19.21
CA ALA A 169 15.80 -5.76 -18.87
C ALA A 169 15.11 -6.76 -19.80
N GLN A 170 14.44 -6.32 -20.86
CA GLN A 170 13.68 -7.12 -21.83
C GLN A 170 12.58 -7.97 -21.15
N ILE A 171 11.90 -7.41 -20.15
CA ILE A 171 10.79 -8.04 -19.45
C ILE A 171 9.49 -7.39 -19.94
N ASP A 172 8.51 -8.23 -20.31
CA ASP A 172 7.18 -7.76 -20.71
C ASP A 172 6.50 -7.04 -19.53
N VAL A 173 6.28 -5.72 -19.68
CA VAL A 173 5.85 -4.84 -18.60
C VAL A 173 4.83 -3.82 -19.08
N ASP A 174 3.78 -3.61 -18.25
CA ASP A 174 2.82 -2.52 -18.43
C ASP A 174 2.78 -1.62 -17.19
N PHE A 175 2.69 -0.32 -17.44
CA PHE A 175 2.37 0.68 -16.43
C PHE A 175 0.88 0.96 -16.44
N VAL A 176 0.23 0.75 -15.28
CA VAL A 176 -1.22 0.90 -15.15
C VAL A 176 -1.66 2.12 -14.33
N GLY A 177 -0.72 2.88 -13.78
CA GLY A 177 -0.97 3.93 -12.79
C GLY A 177 -1.02 3.39 -11.37
N HIS A 178 -1.11 4.30 -10.40
CA HIS A 178 -1.06 3.92 -8.99
C HIS A 178 -2.46 3.62 -8.44
N PRO A 179 -2.73 2.42 -7.89
CA PRO A 179 -4.07 2.03 -7.43
C PRO A 179 -4.57 2.84 -6.23
N LEU A 180 -3.71 3.54 -5.49
CA LEU A 180 -4.14 4.48 -4.46
C LEU A 180 -4.99 5.64 -5.01
N LEU A 181 -4.86 6.00 -6.30
CA LEU A 181 -5.72 7.01 -6.94
C LEU A 181 -7.19 6.57 -6.96
N ASP A 182 -7.45 5.27 -6.93
CA ASP A 182 -8.80 4.70 -6.89
C ASP A 182 -9.32 4.54 -5.45
N ALA A 183 -8.40 4.31 -4.50
CA ALA A 183 -8.70 3.99 -3.12
C ALA A 183 -8.91 5.23 -2.23
N ILE A 184 -8.21 6.34 -2.54
CA ILE A 184 -8.23 7.53 -1.71
C ILE A 184 -9.51 8.32 -1.95
N ARG A 185 -10.38 8.37 -0.94
CA ARG A 185 -11.61 9.17 -0.93
C ARG A 185 -11.81 9.76 0.45
N SER A 186 -11.93 11.09 0.53
CA SER A 186 -12.43 11.76 1.72
C SER A 186 -13.92 11.45 1.88
N GLN A 187 -14.37 11.25 3.11
CA GLN A 187 -15.78 11.00 3.44
C GLN A 187 -16.55 12.30 3.59
N PHE A 188 -15.88 13.36 4.03
CA PHE A 188 -16.45 14.66 4.36
C PHE A 188 -15.91 15.77 3.45
N SER A 189 -16.64 16.85 3.25
CA SER A 189 -16.08 18.12 2.80
C SER A 189 -15.09 18.66 3.84
N ARG A 190 -14.35 19.73 3.52
CA ARG A 190 -13.42 20.34 4.49
C ARG A 190 -14.16 20.88 5.72
N GLU A 191 -15.27 21.54 5.51
CA GLU A 191 -16.13 22.15 6.52
C GLU A 191 -16.78 21.09 7.41
N GLU A 192 -17.36 20.06 6.81
CA GLU A 192 -17.94 18.92 7.54
C GLU A 192 -16.90 18.19 8.39
N ALA A 193 -15.67 18.00 7.88
CA ALA A 193 -14.59 17.36 8.63
C ALA A 193 -14.19 18.17 9.88
N PHE A 194 -14.11 19.50 9.79
CA PHE A 194 -13.88 20.34 10.97
C PHE A 194 -14.97 20.20 12.02
N GLN A 195 -16.24 20.17 11.61
CA GLN A 195 -17.38 19.95 12.51
C GLN A 195 -17.35 18.55 13.12
N GLN A 196 -17.17 17.51 12.28
CA GLN A 196 -17.14 16.11 12.70
C GLN A 196 -16.07 15.85 13.75
N PHE A 197 -14.90 16.47 13.60
CA PHE A 197 -13.77 16.28 14.52
C PHE A 197 -13.73 17.31 15.66
N SER A 198 -14.74 18.18 15.76
CA SER A 198 -14.80 19.27 16.77
C SER A 198 -13.53 20.13 16.76
N LEU A 199 -13.11 20.55 15.56
CA LEU A 199 -11.99 21.43 15.30
C LEU A 199 -12.48 22.78 14.78
N SER A 200 -11.67 23.82 14.96
CA SER A 200 -11.97 25.18 14.48
C SER A 200 -11.40 25.41 13.09
N SER A 201 -12.24 25.82 12.12
CA SER A 201 -11.84 25.98 10.71
C SER A 201 -10.82 27.11 10.46
N GLY A 202 -10.73 28.10 11.34
CA GLY A 202 -9.77 29.21 11.24
C GLY A 202 -8.45 29.01 11.98
N VAL A 203 -8.22 27.82 12.56
CA VAL A 203 -7.04 27.50 13.38
C VAL A 203 -6.10 26.58 12.60
N THR A 204 -4.81 26.89 12.60
CA THR A 204 -3.78 26.05 11.99
C THR A 204 -3.89 24.62 12.48
N THR A 205 -4.05 23.67 11.56
CA THR A 205 -4.30 22.25 11.88
C THR A 205 -3.13 21.38 11.46
N ILE A 206 -2.58 20.62 12.42
CA ILE A 206 -1.47 19.70 12.17
C ILE A 206 -1.90 18.26 12.37
N GLY A 207 -1.78 17.46 11.31
CA GLY A 207 -2.05 16.02 11.35
C GLY A 207 -0.83 15.23 11.85
N LEU A 208 -1.03 14.34 12.82
CA LEU A 208 0.01 13.44 13.32
C LEU A 208 -0.31 12.00 12.92
N LEU A 209 0.44 11.46 11.97
CA LEU A 209 0.22 10.13 11.37
C LEU A 209 1.37 9.18 11.77
N PRO A 210 1.35 8.62 12.99
CA PRO A 210 2.50 7.90 13.56
C PRO A 210 2.74 6.50 12.97
N GLY A 211 1.82 5.99 12.16
CA GLY A 211 1.92 4.68 11.52
C GLY A 211 0.66 3.84 11.66
N SER A 212 0.64 2.71 10.97
CA SER A 212 -0.50 1.77 10.92
C SER A 212 -0.33 0.53 11.80
N ARG A 213 0.80 0.40 12.49
CA ARG A 213 1.11 -0.72 13.39
C ARG A 213 1.47 -0.18 14.77
N MET A 214 1.05 -0.84 15.84
CA MET A 214 1.31 -0.36 17.21
C MET A 214 2.81 -0.15 17.50
N ASN A 215 3.68 -1.01 16.98
CA ASN A 215 5.13 -0.84 17.11
C ASN A 215 5.66 0.43 16.42
N GLU A 216 5.02 0.87 15.33
CA GLU A 216 5.32 2.14 14.66
C GLU A 216 4.84 3.31 15.51
N VAL A 217 3.58 3.25 15.97
CA VAL A 217 2.97 4.25 16.83
C VAL A 217 3.81 4.49 18.09
N LYS A 218 4.19 3.42 18.80
CA LYS A 218 5.04 3.51 19.99
C LYS A 218 6.40 4.19 19.76
N ARG A 219 6.91 4.15 18.53
CA ARG A 219 8.21 4.77 18.17
C ARG A 219 8.08 6.20 17.68
N HIS A 220 7.03 6.51 16.92
CA HIS A 220 6.89 7.81 16.27
C HIS A 220 6.03 8.79 17.05
N LEU A 221 4.94 8.33 17.70
CA LEU A 221 4.03 9.22 18.40
C LEU A 221 4.68 9.98 19.58
N PRO A 222 5.51 9.38 20.45
CA PRO A 222 6.10 10.11 21.58
C PRO A 222 6.91 11.35 21.17
N PRO A 223 7.84 11.34 20.21
CA PRO A 223 8.52 12.55 19.77
C PRO A 223 7.58 13.58 19.11
N MET A 224 6.54 13.13 18.36
CA MET A 224 5.53 14.04 17.81
C MET A 224 4.76 14.76 18.92
N ILE A 225 4.32 14.04 19.95
CA ILE A 225 3.63 14.59 21.11
C ILE A 225 4.49 15.58 21.88
N LYS A 226 5.78 15.28 22.06
CA LYS A 226 6.73 16.18 22.71
C LYS A 226 7.00 17.44 21.89
N ALA A 227 6.83 17.42 20.58
CA ALA A 227 6.95 18.60 19.72
C ALA A 227 5.77 19.57 19.87
N ILE A 228 4.57 19.11 20.27
CA ILE A 228 3.36 19.94 20.37
C ILE A 228 3.57 21.23 21.19
N PRO A 229 4.06 21.19 22.44
CA PRO A 229 4.25 22.42 23.20
C PRO A 229 5.30 23.36 22.59
N LEU A 230 6.28 22.82 21.86
CA LEU A 230 7.30 23.63 21.17
C LEU A 230 6.70 24.31 19.93
N ILE A 231 5.86 23.61 19.18
CA ILE A 231 5.12 24.15 18.04
C ILE A 231 4.14 25.21 18.51
N SER A 232 3.33 24.93 19.56
CA SER A 232 2.31 25.87 20.09
C SER A 232 2.90 27.17 20.64
N LYS A 233 4.21 27.19 20.99
CA LYS A 233 4.91 28.44 21.37
C LYS A 233 5.22 29.32 20.16
N GLN A 234 5.37 28.76 18.97
CA GLN A 234 5.74 29.48 17.75
C GLN A 234 4.54 29.75 16.86
N ILE A 235 3.64 28.78 16.77
CA ILE A 235 2.40 28.85 15.96
C ILE A 235 1.21 28.90 16.92
N ASN A 236 0.50 30.02 16.98
CA ASN A 236 -0.66 30.19 17.84
C ASN A 236 -1.71 31.10 17.18
N PRO A 237 -2.99 30.65 17.02
CA PRO A 237 -3.53 29.39 17.51
C PRO A 237 -3.18 28.18 16.63
N VAL A 238 -3.02 26.99 17.27
CA VAL A 238 -2.76 25.72 16.61
C VAL A 238 -3.51 24.57 17.28
N GLN A 239 -3.99 23.63 16.45
CA GLN A 239 -4.67 22.40 16.87
C GLN A 239 -4.06 21.18 16.18
N PHE A 240 -4.21 20.00 16.83
CA PHE A 240 -3.59 18.76 16.37
C PHE A 240 -4.65 17.66 16.23
N ILE A 241 -4.50 16.80 15.23
CA ILE A 241 -5.38 15.67 15.01
C ILE A 241 -4.59 14.41 14.69
N ILE A 242 -4.97 13.29 15.32
CA ILE A 242 -4.31 11.99 15.22
C ILE A 242 -5.34 10.97 14.70
N PRO A 243 -5.25 10.52 13.44
CA PRO A 243 -6.06 9.42 12.96
C PRO A 243 -5.47 8.09 13.45
N VAL A 244 -6.29 7.27 14.09
CA VAL A 244 -5.94 5.90 14.50
C VAL A 244 -6.26 4.96 13.35
N ALA A 245 -5.26 4.24 12.87
CA ALA A 245 -5.44 3.32 11.74
C ALA A 245 -6.35 2.13 12.11
N PRO A 246 -7.10 1.57 11.13
CA PRO A 246 -7.95 0.41 11.37
C PRO A 246 -7.20 -0.78 11.99
N GLY A 247 -7.73 -1.33 13.07
CA GLY A 247 -7.15 -2.48 13.77
C GLY A 247 -6.12 -2.13 14.85
N LEU A 248 -5.87 -0.85 15.10
CA LEU A 248 -5.17 -0.39 16.30
C LEU A 248 -6.17 -0.19 17.45
N ASP A 249 -5.70 -0.39 18.67
CA ASP A 249 -6.48 -0.08 19.87
C ASP A 249 -6.48 1.42 20.14
N LEU A 250 -7.67 2.03 20.10
CA LEU A 250 -7.86 3.46 20.34
C LEU A 250 -7.40 3.87 21.74
N GLY A 251 -7.73 3.06 22.77
CA GLY A 251 -7.38 3.33 24.16
C GLY A 251 -5.87 3.34 24.35
N GLU A 252 -5.14 2.42 23.70
CA GLU A 252 -3.67 2.38 23.78
C GLU A 252 -3.05 3.63 23.13
N VAL A 253 -3.61 4.12 22.02
CA VAL A 253 -3.14 5.37 21.36
C VAL A 253 -3.47 6.58 22.25
N GLN A 254 -4.67 6.66 22.81
CA GLN A 254 -5.07 7.73 23.73
C GLN A 254 -4.20 7.77 24.98
N ASN A 255 -3.85 6.63 25.53
CA ASN A 255 -2.92 6.53 26.66
C ASN A 255 -1.52 7.09 26.33
N LEU A 256 -1.02 6.84 25.11
CA LEU A 256 0.25 7.42 24.64
C LEU A 256 0.17 8.96 24.47
N VAL A 257 -0.99 9.49 24.14
CA VAL A 257 -1.22 10.93 24.03
C VAL A 257 -1.26 11.59 25.41
N GLY A 258 -1.86 10.93 26.41
CA GLY A 258 -2.01 11.42 27.78
C GLY A 258 -3.23 12.34 27.96
N SER A 259 -3.68 12.51 29.20
CA SER A 259 -5.01 13.02 29.58
C SER A 259 -5.21 14.56 29.58
N LYS A 260 -4.18 15.37 29.30
CA LYS A 260 -4.29 16.86 29.43
C LYS A 260 -3.83 17.58 28.17
N ARG A 261 -4.58 17.47 27.06
CA ARG A 261 -4.25 18.23 25.85
C ARG A 261 -5.51 18.64 25.10
N GLU A 262 -6.07 19.77 25.49
CA GLU A 262 -7.33 20.31 24.94
C GLU A 262 -7.27 20.57 23.42
N ASN A 263 -6.07 20.87 22.89
CA ASN A 263 -5.86 21.14 21.47
C ASN A 263 -5.54 19.90 20.62
N ILE A 264 -5.69 18.67 21.17
CA ILE A 264 -5.45 17.42 20.43
C ILE A 264 -6.76 16.65 20.27
N ARG A 265 -7.06 16.22 19.06
CA ARG A 265 -8.16 15.29 18.78
C ARG A 265 -7.59 13.95 18.30
N VAL A 266 -8.08 12.84 18.85
CA VAL A 266 -7.78 11.48 18.42
C VAL A 266 -9.05 10.93 17.81
N VAL A 267 -8.97 10.52 16.53
CA VAL A 267 -10.13 10.06 15.75
C VAL A 267 -9.83 8.68 15.16
N GLU A 268 -10.85 7.83 15.08
CA GLU A 268 -10.70 6.52 14.46
C GLU A 268 -10.86 6.61 12.96
N ASN A 269 -10.00 5.89 12.23
CA ASN A 269 -10.04 5.86 10.77
C ASN A 269 -9.85 7.26 10.16
N ASN A 270 -10.60 7.68 9.19
CA ASN A 270 -10.64 9.04 8.61
C ASN A 270 -9.29 9.68 8.23
N ILE A 271 -8.29 8.86 7.89
CA ILE A 271 -6.93 9.35 7.57
C ILE A 271 -6.95 10.36 6.42
N TYR A 272 -7.81 10.17 5.42
CA TYR A 272 -7.88 11.05 4.25
C TYR A 272 -8.55 12.38 4.59
N ASP A 273 -9.57 12.37 5.45
CA ASP A 273 -10.21 13.60 5.92
C ASP A 273 -9.25 14.40 6.81
N VAL A 274 -8.47 13.72 7.66
CA VAL A 274 -7.40 14.36 8.45
C VAL A 274 -6.33 14.99 7.53
N MET A 275 -5.85 14.28 6.50
CA MET A 275 -4.90 14.84 5.54
C MET A 275 -5.48 16.07 4.81
N ARG A 276 -6.76 16.04 4.47
CA ARG A 276 -7.45 17.10 3.75
C ARG A 276 -7.56 18.40 4.54
N ILE A 277 -7.82 18.32 5.86
CA ILE A 277 -7.99 19.51 6.70
C ILE A 277 -6.68 20.04 7.29
N SER A 278 -5.61 19.23 7.25
CA SER A 278 -4.31 19.61 7.82
C SER A 278 -3.54 20.57 6.91
N ASP A 279 -2.99 21.62 7.50
CA ASP A 279 -2.08 22.56 6.82
C ASP A 279 -0.69 21.94 6.62
N VAL A 280 -0.31 21.04 7.54
CA VAL A 280 0.86 20.16 7.41
C VAL A 280 0.61 18.85 8.15
N VAL A 281 1.15 17.73 7.62
CA VAL A 281 1.10 16.44 8.32
C VAL A 281 2.50 15.95 8.68
N ILE A 282 2.65 15.39 9.88
CA ILE A 282 3.85 14.67 10.31
C ILE A 282 3.55 13.19 10.13
N VAL A 283 4.17 12.56 9.13
CA VAL A 283 3.78 11.23 8.67
C VAL A 283 4.93 10.23 8.81
N ALA A 284 4.65 9.06 9.38
CA ALA A 284 5.59 7.94 9.37
C ALA A 284 5.83 7.44 7.95
N SER A 285 7.09 7.16 7.61
CA SER A 285 7.45 6.65 6.28
C SER A 285 6.76 5.32 5.97
N GLY A 286 6.08 5.25 4.84
CA GLY A 286 5.29 4.10 4.37
C GLY A 286 4.30 4.53 3.30
N THR A 287 3.25 3.74 3.10
CA THR A 287 2.17 4.03 2.14
C THR A 287 1.51 5.39 2.41
N ALA A 288 1.39 5.78 3.69
CA ALA A 288 0.78 7.04 4.09
C ALA A 288 1.47 8.29 3.50
N THR A 289 2.76 8.22 3.16
CA THR A 289 3.46 9.32 2.49
C THR A 289 2.95 9.52 1.06
N MET A 290 2.63 8.43 0.36
CA MET A 290 2.02 8.50 -0.98
C MET A 290 0.56 8.97 -0.90
N GLU A 291 -0.17 8.52 0.11
CA GLU A 291 -1.55 8.96 0.37
C GLU A 291 -1.58 10.47 0.63
N ALA A 292 -0.71 10.99 1.49
CA ALA A 292 -0.57 12.43 1.73
C ALA A 292 -0.17 13.21 0.46
N ALA A 293 0.72 12.66 -0.36
CA ALA A 293 1.10 13.28 -1.63
C ALA A 293 -0.06 13.37 -2.61
N ILE A 294 -0.84 12.29 -2.74
CA ILE A 294 -2.03 12.26 -3.62
C ILE A 294 -3.11 13.24 -3.13
N MET A 295 -3.24 13.40 -1.80
CA MET A 295 -4.13 14.37 -1.18
C MET A 295 -3.62 15.82 -1.30
N GLY A 296 -2.37 16.02 -1.73
CA GLY A 296 -1.73 17.35 -1.82
C GLY A 296 -1.40 17.96 -0.46
N ALA A 297 -1.34 17.14 0.60
CA ALA A 297 -1.05 17.60 1.96
C ALA A 297 0.46 17.85 2.14
N PRO A 298 0.91 19.09 2.46
CA PRO A 298 2.30 19.34 2.85
C PRO A 298 2.68 18.44 4.01
N MET A 299 3.89 17.86 3.96
CA MET A 299 4.24 16.85 4.96
C MET A 299 5.71 16.92 5.41
N ILE A 300 5.94 16.34 6.57
CA ILE A 300 7.26 16.00 7.10
C ILE A 300 7.29 14.49 7.30
N VAL A 301 8.23 13.80 6.66
CA VAL A 301 8.37 12.36 6.79
C VAL A 301 9.25 12.04 8.00
N VAL A 302 8.76 11.19 8.88
CA VAL A 302 9.53 10.68 10.02
C VAL A 302 9.75 9.18 9.88
N TYR A 303 10.95 8.71 10.23
CA TYR A 303 11.22 7.27 10.18
C TYR A 303 12.18 6.84 11.31
N ARG A 304 11.66 5.98 12.17
CA ARG A 304 12.43 5.43 13.30
C ARG A 304 12.19 3.94 13.43
N VAL A 305 13.25 3.15 13.31
CA VAL A 305 13.24 1.69 13.49
C VAL A 305 14.22 1.27 14.56
N SER A 306 14.27 -0.02 14.92
CA SER A 306 15.25 -0.50 15.88
C SER A 306 16.68 -0.22 15.40
N PRO A 307 17.65 0.04 16.28
CA PRO A 307 19.03 0.32 15.90
C PRO A 307 19.65 -0.76 15.00
N LEU A 308 19.36 -2.02 15.30
CA LEU A 308 19.84 -3.16 14.51
C LEU A 308 19.24 -3.16 13.10
N THR A 309 17.94 -2.93 12.98
CA THR A 309 17.25 -2.83 11.66
C THR A 309 17.81 -1.66 10.86
N TYR A 310 18.08 -0.53 11.51
CA TYR A 310 18.65 0.64 10.85
C TYR A 310 20.07 0.37 10.33
N LEU A 311 20.93 -0.23 11.17
CA LEU A 311 22.30 -0.54 10.78
C LEU A 311 22.34 -1.46 9.56
N LEU A 312 21.53 -2.52 9.56
CA LEU A 312 21.41 -3.42 8.42
C LEU A 312 20.80 -2.74 7.19
N GLY A 313 19.78 -1.91 7.39
CA GLY A 313 19.19 -1.10 6.34
C GLY A 313 20.21 -0.16 5.70
N LYS A 314 21.00 0.56 6.49
CA LYS A 314 22.03 1.48 5.99
C LYS A 314 23.11 0.80 5.15
N MET A 315 23.44 -0.46 5.45
CA MET A 315 24.38 -1.24 4.65
C MET A 315 23.81 -1.69 3.30
N LEU A 316 22.50 -1.85 3.22
CA LEU A 316 21.81 -2.39 2.04
C LEU A 316 21.20 -1.31 1.15
N ILE A 317 20.81 -0.16 1.74
CA ILE A 317 20.11 0.93 1.04
C ILE A 317 21.12 1.92 0.47
N LYS A 318 21.07 2.10 -0.84
CA LYS A 318 21.93 3.06 -1.58
C LYS A 318 21.16 4.31 -2.05
N VAL A 319 19.93 4.50 -1.59
CA VAL A 319 19.11 5.67 -1.98
C VAL A 319 19.35 6.83 -1.00
N LYS A 320 19.35 8.05 -1.54
CA LYS A 320 19.54 9.28 -0.77
C LYS A 320 18.34 9.59 0.15
N ASN A 321 17.13 9.27 -0.31
CA ASN A 321 15.86 9.54 0.35
C ASN A 321 15.16 8.22 0.74
N ILE A 322 14.34 8.23 1.78
CA ILE A 322 13.56 7.06 2.26
C ILE A 322 12.08 7.21 1.92
N GLY A 323 11.54 8.42 1.93
CA GLY A 323 10.15 8.69 1.58
C GLY A 323 9.91 8.50 0.09
N MET A 324 8.87 7.72 -0.26
CA MET A 324 8.51 7.45 -1.65
C MET A 324 8.28 8.73 -2.47
N VAL A 325 7.75 9.77 -1.85
CA VAL A 325 7.55 11.09 -2.47
C VAL A 325 8.86 11.65 -3.04
N ASN A 326 9.91 11.70 -2.22
CA ASN A 326 11.22 12.21 -2.64
C ASN A 326 11.92 11.28 -3.63
N ILE A 327 11.75 9.96 -3.49
CA ILE A 327 12.30 8.95 -4.41
C ILE A 327 11.69 9.12 -5.80
N ILE A 328 10.35 9.24 -5.90
CA ILE A 328 9.64 9.38 -7.19
C ILE A 328 9.93 10.76 -7.82
N ALA A 329 10.02 11.81 -6.98
CA ALA A 329 10.39 13.13 -7.45
C ALA A 329 11.85 13.21 -7.94
N GLY A 330 12.73 12.30 -7.52
CA GLY A 330 14.18 12.33 -7.80
C GLY A 330 14.94 13.44 -7.06
N LYS A 331 14.26 14.15 -6.15
CA LYS A 331 14.78 15.24 -5.32
C LYS A 331 14.08 15.30 -3.97
N THR A 332 14.65 16.04 -3.02
CA THR A 332 14.01 16.27 -1.72
C THR A 332 12.93 17.35 -1.87
N VAL A 333 11.68 16.93 -1.98
CA VAL A 333 10.49 17.80 -2.03
C VAL A 333 9.99 18.11 -0.62
N VAL A 334 10.00 17.10 0.25
CA VAL A 334 9.53 17.20 1.63
C VAL A 334 10.65 16.83 2.61
N PRO A 335 10.72 17.46 3.79
CA PRO A 335 11.72 17.12 4.81
C PRO A 335 11.59 15.65 5.26
N GLU A 336 12.75 15.01 5.46
CA GLU A 336 12.83 13.65 6.04
C GLU A 336 13.66 13.69 7.34
N LEU A 337 13.04 13.31 8.43
CA LEU A 337 13.70 13.13 9.73
C LEU A 337 13.88 11.64 9.99
N ILE A 338 15.14 11.20 10.11
CA ILE A 338 15.47 9.76 10.17
C ILE A 338 16.20 9.44 11.45
N GLN A 339 15.75 8.42 12.19
CA GLN A 339 16.37 7.88 13.40
C GLN A 339 16.66 8.95 14.46
N LYS A 340 17.93 9.36 14.61
CA LYS A 340 18.37 10.36 15.59
C LYS A 340 17.82 11.76 15.31
N ASP A 341 17.39 12.02 14.08
CA ASP A 341 16.82 13.29 13.67
C ASP A 341 15.31 13.40 13.99
N VAL A 342 14.67 12.29 14.40
CA VAL A 342 13.29 12.31 14.89
C VAL A 342 13.29 12.81 16.34
N THR A 343 13.50 14.12 16.53
CA THR A 343 13.47 14.80 17.84
C THR A 343 12.37 15.86 17.84
N PRO A 344 11.83 16.22 19.02
CA PRO A 344 10.82 17.28 19.14
C PRO A 344 11.27 18.60 18.51
N GLU A 345 12.51 18.98 18.69
CA GLU A 345 13.08 20.25 18.20
C GLU A 345 13.15 20.28 16.68
N LYS A 346 13.64 19.18 16.04
CA LYS A 346 13.73 19.09 14.59
C LYS A 346 12.37 18.97 13.94
N ILE A 347 11.43 18.24 14.56
CA ILE A 347 10.04 18.19 14.11
C ILE A 347 9.45 19.60 14.14
N THR A 348 9.61 20.33 15.26
CA THR A 348 9.12 21.70 15.41
C THR A 348 9.72 22.61 14.34
N SER A 349 11.04 22.62 14.18
CA SER A 349 11.71 23.43 13.17
C SER A 349 11.20 23.18 11.76
N ALA A 350 11.00 21.90 11.39
CA ALA A 350 10.50 21.54 10.06
C ALA A 350 9.03 21.97 9.84
N VAL A 351 8.18 21.86 10.88
CA VAL A 351 6.78 22.31 10.85
C VAL A 351 6.72 23.82 10.67
N VAL A 352 7.43 24.55 11.50
CA VAL A 352 7.48 26.03 11.47
C VAL A 352 7.99 26.54 10.13
N GLN A 353 9.07 25.94 9.62
CA GLN A 353 9.63 26.30 8.32
C GLN A 353 8.62 26.15 7.14
N ILE A 354 7.71 25.18 7.22
CA ILE A 354 6.65 25.02 6.20
C ILE A 354 5.53 26.03 6.43
N LEU A 355 5.07 26.21 7.67
CA LEU A 355 3.90 27.03 7.97
C LEU A 355 4.16 28.54 7.91
N GLU A 356 5.36 29.00 8.31
CA GLU A 356 5.73 30.42 8.26
C GLU A 356 6.27 30.86 6.90
N ASN A 357 6.47 29.93 5.96
CA ASN A 357 6.92 30.26 4.61
C ASN A 357 5.88 29.85 3.55
N PRO A 358 4.95 30.77 3.20
CA PRO A 358 3.92 30.50 2.19
C PRO A 358 4.50 30.06 0.83
N SER A 359 5.63 30.64 0.41
CA SER A 359 6.29 30.25 -0.84
C SER A 359 6.79 28.80 -0.80
N LYS A 360 7.32 28.35 0.35
CA LYS A 360 7.75 26.95 0.55
C LYS A 360 6.57 25.98 0.56
N GLN A 361 5.49 26.37 1.22
CA GLN A 361 4.26 25.56 1.24
C GLN A 361 3.69 25.40 -0.16
N GLU A 362 3.65 26.47 -0.96
CA GLU A 362 3.15 26.43 -2.34
C GLU A 362 4.08 25.61 -3.25
N GLU A 363 5.40 25.74 -3.09
CA GLU A 363 6.38 24.89 -3.79
C GLU A 363 6.11 23.41 -3.52
N ILE A 364 5.94 23.02 -2.25
CA ILE A 364 5.62 21.64 -1.86
C ILE A 364 4.33 21.18 -2.53
N LYS A 365 3.24 21.95 -2.44
CA LYS A 365 1.95 21.61 -3.06
C LYS A 365 2.07 21.42 -4.58
N LYS A 366 2.80 22.30 -5.27
CA LYS A 366 3.05 22.20 -6.70
C LYS A 366 3.81 20.91 -7.07
N GLU A 367 4.84 20.57 -6.30
CA GLU A 367 5.60 19.33 -6.51
C GLU A 367 4.75 18.08 -6.25
N LEU A 368 3.92 18.09 -5.20
CA LEU A 368 3.00 16.99 -4.91
C LEU A 368 1.95 16.81 -6.01
N ASN A 369 1.41 17.89 -6.57
CA ASN A 369 0.50 17.84 -7.71
C ASN A 369 1.20 17.28 -8.96
N SER A 370 2.42 17.74 -9.27
CA SER A 370 3.21 17.18 -10.37
C SER A 370 3.50 15.68 -10.18
N LEU A 371 3.75 15.26 -8.95
CA LEU A 371 3.94 13.84 -8.62
C LEU A 371 2.65 13.05 -8.84
N LYS A 372 1.49 13.59 -8.42
CA LYS A 372 0.18 12.97 -8.65
C LYS A 372 -0.10 12.76 -10.13
N GLU A 373 0.24 13.69 -10.99
CA GLU A 373 0.12 13.55 -12.45
C GLU A 373 1.05 12.43 -12.98
N LYS A 374 2.29 12.38 -12.49
CA LYS A 374 3.28 11.37 -12.91
C LYS A 374 2.88 9.94 -12.56
N ILE A 375 2.18 9.71 -11.44
CA ILE A 375 1.76 8.36 -11.03
C ILE A 375 0.53 7.85 -11.80
N GLY A 376 0.01 8.62 -12.75
CA GLY A 376 -1.03 8.22 -13.69
C GLY A 376 -2.42 8.69 -13.31
N LYS A 377 -3.43 8.04 -13.91
CA LYS A 377 -4.86 8.36 -13.71
C LYS A 377 -5.55 7.25 -12.94
N SER A 378 -6.71 7.55 -12.34
CA SER A 378 -7.63 6.57 -11.77
C SER A 378 -7.96 5.42 -12.74
N GLY A 379 -8.41 4.27 -12.25
CA GLY A 379 -8.69 3.07 -13.04
C GLY A 379 -7.48 2.13 -13.18
N ALA A 380 -6.48 2.25 -12.30
CA ALA A 380 -5.30 1.40 -12.33
C ALA A 380 -5.64 -0.10 -12.17
N SER A 381 -6.52 -0.44 -11.24
CA SER A 381 -6.96 -1.83 -11.02
C SER A 381 -7.74 -2.38 -12.20
N PHE A 382 -8.57 -1.55 -12.86
CA PHE A 382 -9.31 -1.95 -14.07
C PHE A 382 -8.37 -2.23 -15.24
N ARG A 383 -7.38 -1.34 -15.51
CA ARG A 383 -6.38 -1.57 -16.56
C ARG A 383 -5.55 -2.83 -16.29
N ALA A 384 -5.17 -3.08 -15.02
CA ALA A 384 -4.49 -4.30 -14.64
C ALA A 384 -5.37 -5.55 -14.91
N ALA A 385 -6.65 -5.50 -14.54
CA ALA A 385 -7.61 -6.56 -14.80
C ALA A 385 -7.73 -6.86 -16.30
N GLN A 386 -7.87 -5.85 -17.15
CA GLN A 386 -7.93 -6.02 -18.62
C GLN A 386 -6.69 -6.73 -19.17
N ILE A 387 -5.48 -6.32 -18.74
CA ILE A 387 -4.23 -6.95 -19.16
C ILE A 387 -4.20 -8.42 -18.73
N ILE A 388 -4.60 -8.72 -17.49
CA ILE A 388 -4.59 -10.09 -16.96
C ILE A 388 -5.62 -10.97 -17.65
N ILE A 389 -6.83 -10.48 -17.90
CA ILE A 389 -7.87 -11.21 -18.64
C ILE A 389 -7.40 -11.52 -20.07
N SER A 390 -6.82 -10.55 -20.78
CA SER A 390 -6.27 -10.74 -22.12
C SER A 390 -5.16 -11.81 -22.12
N LEU A 391 -4.33 -11.84 -21.08
CA LEU A 391 -3.29 -12.86 -20.91
C LEU A 391 -3.93 -14.25 -20.69
N LEU A 392 -4.94 -14.37 -19.82
CA LEU A 392 -5.66 -15.61 -19.55
C LEU A 392 -6.31 -16.21 -20.81
N GLN A 393 -6.83 -15.37 -21.70
CA GLN A 393 -7.42 -15.82 -22.95
C GLN A 393 -6.37 -16.44 -23.90
N ARG A 394 -5.16 -15.86 -23.97
CA ARG A 394 -4.05 -16.35 -24.82
C ARG A 394 -3.45 -17.68 -24.37
N TYR A 395 -3.53 -18.03 -23.10
CA TYR A 395 -2.98 -19.29 -22.58
C TYR A 395 -4.01 -20.42 -22.49
N THR A 396 -5.22 -20.20 -22.99
CA THR A 396 -6.31 -21.20 -22.99
C THR A 396 -6.63 -21.73 -24.39
N LEU A 397 -5.94 -21.18 -25.39
CA LEU A 397 -5.88 -21.69 -26.76
C LEU A 397 -4.63 -22.56 -26.92
#